data_748c5370e48279079000b77d91a322f6
#
_entry.id   748c5370e48279079000b77d91a322f6
#
_cell.length_a   1.000
_cell.length_b   1.000
_cell.length_c   1.000
_cell.angle_alpha   90.00
_cell.angle_beta   90.00
_cell.angle_gamma   90.00
#
_symmetry.space_group_name_H-M   'P 1'
#
loop_
_entity.id
_entity.type
_entity.pdbx_description
1 polymer ?
#
loop_
_entity_poly.entity_id
_entity_poly.type
_entity_poly.pdbx_seq_one_letter_code
_entity_poly.pdbx_strand_id
1 'polypeptide(L)'
;LHLSIRRQRQMCIRDSFGTQYRVTFHQLSLGFGTLLIAHITFNIPYVILSVAPKLRQMDKNLVDAAQDLGCTWPQAFFKVILPEIMPGIVSGALIAFTMSVDDFVISYFTAGSSTSTLAMQIYSMTKKGVTPEINAVSTILFGVVLVLLIIVNVREIRAEKAAAKRVS
;
A
#
# COMPACT_ATOMS: atom_id res chain seq x y z
N LEU A 1 -49.43 19.84 -8.87
CA LEU A 1 -48.39 20.77 -9.38
C LEU A 1 -47.22 20.93 -8.41
N HIS A 2 -47.46 21.08 -7.11
CA HIS A 2 -46.41 21.33 -6.11
C HIS A 2 -45.47 20.14 -5.85
N LEU A 3 -45.95 18.93 -6.03
CA LEU A 3 -45.15 17.70 -5.82
C LEU A 3 -44.18 17.41 -6.99
N SER A 4 -44.55 17.77 -8.22
CA SER A 4 -43.68 17.61 -9.39
C SER A 4 -42.52 18.60 -9.36
N ILE A 5 -42.74 19.82 -8.93
CA ILE A 5 -41.70 20.86 -8.80
C ILE A 5 -40.69 20.49 -7.70
N ARG A 6 -41.15 19.88 -6.60
CA ARG A 6 -40.27 19.39 -5.52
C ARG A 6 -39.37 18.26 -5.96
N ARG A 7 -39.90 17.32 -6.77
CA ARG A 7 -39.09 16.23 -7.37
C ARG A 7 -38.07 16.75 -8.36
N GLN A 8 -38.47 17.71 -9.22
CA GLN A 8 -37.53 18.32 -10.17
C GLN A 8 -36.38 19.05 -9.45
N ARG A 9 -36.69 19.78 -8.38
CA ARG A 9 -35.67 20.48 -7.58
C ARG A 9 -34.70 19.53 -6.90
N GLN A 10 -35.19 18.39 -6.39
CA GLN A 10 -34.34 17.38 -5.80
C GLN A 10 -33.50 16.65 -6.87
N MET A 11 -34.02 16.43 -8.07
CA MET A 11 -33.27 15.91 -9.19
C MET A 11 -32.18 16.86 -9.66
N CYS A 12 -32.48 18.14 -9.84
CA CYS A 12 -31.49 19.15 -10.24
C CYS A 12 -30.38 19.36 -9.21
N ILE A 13 -30.68 19.32 -7.90
CA ILE A 13 -29.64 19.40 -6.86
C ILE A 13 -28.76 18.15 -6.87
N ARG A 14 -29.34 16.97 -7.09
CA ARG A 14 -28.60 15.70 -7.16
C ARG A 14 -27.72 15.62 -8.41
N ASP A 15 -28.21 16.12 -9.53
CA ASP A 15 -27.46 16.16 -10.78
C ASP A 15 -26.36 17.22 -10.77
N SER A 16 -26.61 18.38 -10.17
CA SER A 16 -25.58 19.43 -9.98
C SER A 16 -24.46 18.96 -9.05
N PHE A 17 -24.78 18.30 -7.94
CA PHE A 17 -23.78 17.74 -7.03
C PHE A 17 -23.01 16.58 -7.68
N GLY A 18 -23.71 15.66 -8.34
CA GLY A 18 -23.11 14.56 -9.08
C GLY A 18 -22.24 15.02 -10.25
N THR A 19 -22.68 16.07 -10.96
CA THR A 19 -21.94 16.61 -12.11
C THR A 19 -20.70 17.39 -11.65
N GLN A 20 -20.76 18.09 -10.52
CA GLN A 20 -19.64 18.88 -10.01
C GLN A 20 -18.51 18.00 -9.48
N TYR A 21 -18.82 16.89 -8.79
CA TYR A 21 -17.81 15.88 -8.44
C TYR A 21 -17.28 15.16 -9.67
N ARG A 22 -18.12 14.88 -10.68
CA ARG A 22 -17.71 14.27 -11.93
C ARG A 22 -16.76 15.17 -12.74
N VAL A 23 -16.97 16.46 -12.77
CA VAL A 23 -16.13 17.42 -13.49
C VAL A 23 -14.75 17.57 -12.83
N THR A 24 -14.69 17.58 -11.50
CA THR A 24 -13.40 17.68 -10.78
C THR A 24 -12.58 16.40 -10.90
N PHE A 25 -13.22 15.22 -10.92
CA PHE A 25 -12.54 13.94 -11.14
C PHE A 25 -12.30 13.61 -12.62
N HIS A 26 -13.01 14.21 -13.56
CA HIS A 26 -12.82 14.00 -15.01
C HIS A 26 -11.55 14.65 -15.55
N GLN A 27 -10.96 15.63 -14.86
CA GLN A 27 -9.65 16.17 -15.22
C GLN A 27 -8.49 15.27 -14.74
N LEU A 28 -8.70 14.43 -13.73
CA LEU A 28 -7.81 13.32 -13.42
C LEU A 28 -8.32 12.12 -14.21
N SER A 29 -7.64 11.78 -15.29
CA SER A 29 -7.88 10.54 -16.04
C SER A 29 -7.82 9.37 -15.07
N LEU A 30 -9.00 8.91 -14.60
CA LEU A 30 -9.12 7.74 -13.73
C LEU A 30 -8.58 6.53 -14.50
N GLY A 31 -7.51 5.94 -14.02
CA GLY A 31 -6.82 4.83 -14.66
C GLY A 31 -5.70 4.27 -13.80
N PHE A 32 -4.79 3.55 -14.41
CA PHE A 32 -3.67 2.94 -13.72
C PHE A 32 -2.83 3.95 -12.91
N GLY A 33 -2.61 5.17 -13.44
CA GLY A 33 -1.83 6.21 -12.73
C GLY A 33 -2.50 6.69 -11.44
N THR A 34 -3.79 6.94 -11.47
CA THR A 34 -4.57 7.35 -10.29
C THR A 34 -4.64 6.25 -9.25
N LEU A 35 -4.80 5.00 -9.70
CA LEU A 35 -4.77 3.82 -8.85
C LEU A 35 -3.42 3.69 -8.14
N LEU A 36 -2.32 3.83 -8.88
CA LEU A 36 -0.97 3.75 -8.34
C LEU A 36 -0.71 4.83 -7.28
N ILE A 37 -1.04 6.08 -7.58
CA ILE A 37 -0.86 7.20 -6.64
C ILE A 37 -1.70 7.00 -5.38
N ALA A 38 -2.94 6.55 -5.51
CA ALA A 38 -3.81 6.27 -4.39
C ALA A 38 -3.24 5.18 -3.47
N HIS A 39 -2.77 4.06 -4.04
CA HIS A 39 -2.13 2.99 -3.28
C HIS A 39 -0.84 3.45 -2.60
N ILE A 40 0.02 4.22 -3.28
CA ILE A 40 1.24 4.77 -2.69
C ILE A 40 0.89 5.66 -1.50
N THR A 41 -0.03 6.61 -1.70
CA THR A 41 -0.42 7.57 -0.65
C THR A 41 -1.00 6.87 0.58
N PHE A 42 -1.82 5.85 0.36
CA PHE A 42 -2.44 5.09 1.44
C PHE A 42 -1.43 4.22 2.21
N ASN A 43 -0.44 3.66 1.51
CA ASN A 43 0.57 2.80 2.12
C ASN A 43 1.71 3.56 2.83
N ILE A 44 1.96 4.83 2.49
CA ILE A 44 3.02 5.65 3.12
C ILE A 44 2.94 5.64 4.66
N PRO A 45 1.78 5.87 5.31
CA PRO A 45 1.70 5.85 6.78
C PRO A 45 2.15 4.52 7.39
N TYR A 46 1.78 3.40 6.79
CA TYR A 46 2.14 2.06 7.30
C TYR A 46 3.63 1.78 7.20
N VAL A 47 4.26 2.20 6.09
CA VAL A 47 5.71 2.09 5.91
C VAL A 47 6.44 2.97 6.94
N ILE A 48 5.97 4.21 7.15
CA ILE A 48 6.56 5.11 8.15
C ILE A 48 6.46 4.50 9.56
N LEU A 49 5.30 3.95 9.93
CA LEU A 49 5.10 3.32 11.22
C LEU A 49 6.01 2.09 11.44
N SER A 50 6.38 1.39 10.37
CA SER A 50 7.29 0.24 10.44
C SER A 50 8.75 0.65 10.53
N VAL A 51 9.15 1.72 9.84
CA VAL A 51 10.55 2.19 9.78
C VAL A 51 10.89 3.09 10.97
N ALA A 52 9.97 3.92 11.45
CA ALA A 52 10.21 4.89 12.51
C ALA A 52 10.75 4.29 13.82
N PRO A 53 10.27 3.13 14.31
CA PRO A 53 10.84 2.49 15.51
C PRO A 53 12.30 2.08 15.32
N LYS A 54 12.66 1.55 14.16
CA LYS A 54 14.04 1.14 13.85
C LYS A 54 14.97 2.35 13.79
N LEU A 55 14.50 3.45 13.19
CA LEU A 55 15.27 4.70 13.16
C LEU A 55 15.47 5.32 14.57
N ARG A 56 14.47 5.18 15.45
CA ARG A 56 14.57 5.66 16.83
C ARG A 56 15.47 4.81 17.72
N GLN A 57 15.60 3.52 17.43
CA GLN A 57 16.47 2.59 18.16
C GLN A 57 17.94 2.68 17.73
N MET A 58 18.20 3.29 16.58
CA MET A 58 19.54 3.47 16.05
C MET A 58 20.34 4.44 16.94
N ASP A 59 21.61 4.11 17.21
CA ASP A 59 22.50 5.01 17.94
C ASP A 59 22.80 6.26 17.09
N LYS A 60 22.52 7.42 17.65
CA LYS A 60 22.74 8.72 16.98
C LYS A 60 24.21 8.98 16.67
N ASN A 61 25.11 8.43 17.49
CA ASN A 61 26.55 8.62 17.34
C ASN A 61 27.13 7.85 16.13
N LEU A 62 26.41 6.88 15.59
CA LEU A 62 26.86 6.10 14.42
C LEU A 62 27.09 6.97 13.17
N VAL A 63 26.27 7.98 12.98
CA VAL A 63 26.41 8.90 11.84
C VAL A 63 27.61 9.82 12.04
N ASP A 64 27.77 10.36 13.25
CA ASP A 64 28.86 11.25 13.60
C ASP A 64 30.20 10.49 13.51
N ALA A 65 30.28 9.28 14.04
CA ALA A 65 31.46 8.42 13.91
C ALA A 65 31.83 8.09 12.45
N ALA A 66 30.83 7.88 11.59
CA ALA A 66 31.08 7.66 10.18
C ALA A 66 31.62 8.92 9.47
N GLN A 67 31.16 10.09 9.88
CA GLN A 67 31.67 11.38 9.36
C GLN A 67 33.09 11.66 9.87
N ASP A 68 33.41 11.36 11.11
CA ASP A 68 34.77 11.47 11.67
C ASP A 68 35.77 10.57 10.91
N LEU A 69 35.31 9.45 10.39
CA LEU A 69 36.08 8.57 9.51
C LEU A 69 36.19 9.07 8.05
N GLY A 70 35.70 10.30 7.78
CA GLY A 70 35.80 10.94 6.46
C GLY A 70 34.66 10.59 5.47
N CYS A 71 33.59 9.94 5.94
CA CYS A 71 32.41 9.70 5.11
C CYS A 71 31.63 11.00 4.87
N THR A 72 31.22 11.27 3.63
CA THR A 72 30.24 12.32 3.35
C THR A 72 28.84 11.90 3.83
N TRP A 73 27.96 12.86 4.12
CA TRP A 73 26.60 12.57 4.59
C TRP A 73 25.83 11.54 3.74
N PRO A 74 25.81 11.61 2.39
CA PRO A 74 25.16 10.60 1.58
C PRO A 74 25.81 9.21 1.71
N GLN A 75 27.13 9.15 1.88
CA GLN A 75 27.84 7.89 2.08
C GLN A 75 27.49 7.27 3.44
N ALA A 76 27.41 8.08 4.49
CA ALA A 76 26.97 7.63 5.82
C ALA A 76 25.51 7.10 5.77
N PHE A 77 24.64 7.79 5.03
CA PHE A 77 23.25 7.33 4.84
C PHE A 77 23.17 5.93 4.19
N PHE A 78 23.82 5.74 3.04
CA PHE A 78 23.74 4.47 2.31
C PHE A 78 24.53 3.33 2.94
N LYS A 79 25.64 3.62 3.63
CA LYS A 79 26.53 2.58 4.19
C LYS A 79 26.22 2.24 5.65
N VAL A 80 25.63 3.16 6.40
CA VAL A 80 25.38 3.00 7.84
C VAL A 80 23.89 2.99 8.15
N ILE A 81 23.16 4.06 7.81
CA ILE A 81 21.74 4.19 8.19
C ILE A 81 20.86 3.17 7.44
N LEU A 82 21.01 3.10 6.14
CA LEU A 82 20.14 2.27 5.30
C LEU A 82 20.21 0.77 5.65
N PRO A 83 21.40 0.15 5.85
CA PRO A 83 21.47 -1.24 6.30
C PRO A 83 20.84 -1.47 7.68
N GLU A 84 20.96 -0.52 8.59
CA GLU A 84 20.43 -0.63 9.96
C GLU A 84 18.90 -0.60 9.98
N ILE A 85 18.27 0.25 9.12
CA ILE A 85 16.81 0.36 9.03
C ILE A 85 16.21 -0.65 8.04
N MET A 86 17.03 -1.42 7.32
CA MET A 86 16.58 -2.37 6.29
C MET A 86 15.51 -3.36 6.78
N PRO A 87 15.62 -3.96 7.99
CA PRO A 87 14.57 -4.83 8.51
C PRO A 87 13.23 -4.10 8.66
N GLY A 88 13.24 -2.82 9.08
CA GLY A 88 12.03 -2.00 9.13
C GLY A 88 11.43 -1.70 7.75
N ILE A 89 12.28 -1.46 6.75
CA ILE A 89 11.85 -1.25 5.36
C ILE A 89 11.20 -2.51 4.79
N VAL A 90 11.80 -3.67 5.04
CA VAL A 90 11.28 -4.96 4.57
C VAL A 90 9.92 -5.26 5.20
N SER A 91 9.80 -5.09 6.52
CA SER A 91 8.51 -5.24 7.23
C SER A 91 7.45 -4.27 6.70
N GLY A 92 7.80 -2.99 6.50
CA GLY A 92 6.91 -1.99 5.94
C GLY A 92 6.47 -2.31 4.51
N ALA A 93 7.38 -2.78 3.66
CA ALA A 93 7.08 -3.19 2.29
C ALA A 93 6.11 -4.38 2.25
N LEU A 94 6.23 -5.33 3.19
CA LEU A 94 5.31 -6.46 3.29
C LEU A 94 3.91 -6.04 3.68
N ILE A 95 3.80 -5.17 4.68
CA ILE A 95 2.50 -4.63 5.11
C ILE A 95 1.87 -3.88 3.94
N ALA A 96 2.63 -3.01 3.26
CA ALA A 96 2.16 -2.27 2.09
C ALA A 96 1.72 -3.20 0.96
N PHE A 97 2.46 -4.27 0.69
CA PHE A 97 2.11 -5.26 -0.32
C PHE A 97 0.80 -5.99 0.04
N THR A 98 0.67 -6.44 1.28
CA THR A 98 -0.54 -7.14 1.75
C THR A 98 -1.76 -6.23 1.67
N MET A 99 -1.64 -4.98 2.14
CA MET A 99 -2.69 -3.98 2.07
C MET A 99 -3.09 -3.66 0.62
N SER A 100 -2.11 -3.53 -0.28
CA SER A 100 -2.36 -3.24 -1.70
C SER A 100 -3.09 -4.37 -2.42
N VAL A 101 -2.87 -5.63 -2.04
CA VAL A 101 -3.56 -6.79 -2.65
C VAL A 101 -5.00 -6.89 -2.18
N ASP A 102 -5.27 -6.58 -0.91
CA ASP A 102 -6.60 -6.71 -0.30
C ASP A 102 -7.48 -5.47 -0.46
N ASP A 103 -6.92 -4.37 -0.97
CA ASP A 103 -7.63 -3.09 -1.06
C ASP A 103 -8.64 -3.05 -2.23
N PHE A 104 -9.86 -3.44 -1.91
CA PHE A 104 -10.99 -3.31 -2.82
C PHE A 104 -11.53 -1.89 -2.89
N VAL A 105 -11.61 -1.18 -1.75
CA VAL A 105 -12.33 0.09 -1.65
C VAL A 105 -11.63 1.19 -2.44
N ILE A 106 -10.35 1.39 -2.22
CA ILE A 106 -9.57 2.39 -2.95
C ILE A 106 -9.53 2.04 -4.44
N SER A 107 -9.28 0.77 -4.76
CA SER A 107 -9.27 0.29 -6.13
C SER A 107 -10.59 0.57 -6.85
N TYR A 108 -11.73 0.33 -6.20
CA TYR A 108 -13.05 0.53 -6.80
C TYR A 108 -13.31 2.00 -7.17
N PHE A 109 -12.88 2.95 -6.34
CA PHE A 109 -13.09 4.37 -6.59
C PHE A 109 -12.06 5.00 -7.52
N THR A 110 -10.85 4.44 -7.62
CA THR A 110 -9.72 5.06 -8.34
C THR A 110 -9.33 4.38 -9.65
N ALA A 111 -9.75 3.13 -9.88
CA ALA A 111 -9.36 2.36 -11.06
C ALA A 111 -9.99 2.85 -12.37
N GLY A 112 -11.14 3.56 -12.32
CA GLY A 112 -11.86 3.97 -13.53
C GLY A 112 -12.46 2.77 -14.28
N SER A 113 -12.89 3.00 -15.53
CA SER A 113 -13.56 1.98 -16.36
C SER A 113 -12.61 1.05 -17.11
N SER A 114 -11.34 1.42 -17.23
CA SER A 114 -10.36 0.71 -18.07
C SER A 114 -9.43 -0.23 -17.29
N THR A 115 -9.42 -0.13 -15.96
CA THR A 115 -8.49 -0.89 -15.11
C THR A 115 -9.29 -1.65 -14.06
N SER A 116 -8.99 -2.94 -13.87
CA SER A 116 -9.59 -3.74 -12.79
C SER A 116 -8.49 -4.42 -11.97
N THR A 117 -8.61 -4.34 -10.66
CA THR A 117 -7.73 -5.09 -9.74
C THR A 117 -8.30 -6.48 -9.48
N LEU A 118 -7.45 -7.38 -8.95
CA LEU A 118 -7.87 -8.74 -8.62
C LEU A 118 -9.03 -8.74 -7.60
N ALA A 119 -8.97 -7.87 -6.58
CA ALA A 119 -10.02 -7.73 -5.57
C ALA A 119 -11.36 -7.31 -6.21
N MET A 120 -11.36 -6.38 -7.17
CA MET A 120 -12.57 -5.98 -7.91
C MET A 120 -13.13 -7.12 -8.74
N GLN A 121 -12.27 -7.91 -9.36
CA GLN A 121 -12.67 -9.06 -10.18
C GLN A 121 -13.33 -10.13 -9.31
N ILE A 122 -12.73 -10.50 -8.20
CA ILE A 122 -13.30 -11.45 -7.24
C ILE A 122 -14.66 -10.96 -6.72
N TYR A 123 -14.76 -9.67 -6.36
CA TYR A 123 -16.03 -9.09 -5.91
C TYR A 123 -17.11 -9.16 -6.99
N SER A 124 -16.79 -8.86 -8.25
CA SER A 124 -17.74 -8.91 -9.36
C SER A 124 -18.24 -10.33 -9.64
N MET A 125 -17.37 -11.33 -9.49
CA MET A 125 -17.71 -12.75 -9.64
C MET A 125 -18.60 -13.22 -8.49
N THR A 126 -18.31 -12.83 -7.26
CA THR A 126 -19.09 -13.20 -6.07
C THR A 126 -20.55 -12.73 -6.14
N LYS A 127 -20.81 -11.58 -6.78
CA LYS A 127 -22.18 -11.09 -7.02
C LYS A 127 -23.01 -11.98 -7.94
N LYS A 128 -22.36 -12.74 -8.83
CA LYS A 128 -23.02 -13.66 -9.78
C LYS A 128 -23.23 -15.06 -9.21
N GLY A 129 -22.75 -15.34 -8.03
CA GLY A 129 -22.75 -16.62 -7.34
C GLY A 129 -21.34 -17.17 -7.16
N VAL A 130 -21.12 -17.91 -6.07
CA VAL A 130 -19.81 -18.50 -5.76
C VAL A 130 -19.59 -19.70 -6.67
N THR A 131 -18.69 -19.58 -7.63
CA THR A 131 -18.29 -20.66 -8.53
C THR A 131 -17.03 -21.36 -7.99
N PRO A 132 -16.80 -22.64 -8.37
CA PRO A 132 -15.56 -23.35 -8.00
C PRO A 132 -14.29 -22.63 -8.44
N GLU A 133 -14.35 -21.85 -9.52
CA GLU A 133 -13.24 -21.04 -10.03
C GLU A 133 -12.80 -19.96 -9.05
N ILE A 134 -13.74 -19.30 -8.36
CA ILE A 134 -13.44 -18.29 -7.34
C ILE A 134 -12.70 -18.92 -6.17
N ASN A 135 -13.14 -20.10 -5.74
CA ASN A 135 -12.48 -20.82 -4.65
C ASN A 135 -11.05 -21.22 -5.04
N ALA A 136 -10.82 -21.67 -6.27
CA ALA A 136 -9.51 -22.03 -6.77
C ALA A 136 -8.57 -20.80 -6.81
N VAL A 137 -9.02 -19.67 -7.35
CA VAL A 137 -8.24 -18.42 -7.42
C VAL A 137 -7.89 -17.92 -6.02
N SER A 138 -8.86 -17.92 -5.11
CA SER A 138 -8.64 -17.49 -3.71
C SER A 138 -7.65 -18.38 -2.97
N THR A 139 -7.72 -19.69 -3.19
CA THR A 139 -6.80 -20.66 -2.59
C THR A 139 -5.37 -20.47 -3.12
N ILE A 140 -5.20 -20.29 -4.41
CA ILE A 140 -3.91 -20.03 -5.04
C ILE A 140 -3.32 -18.72 -4.52
N LEU A 141 -4.12 -17.64 -4.50
CA LEU A 141 -3.69 -16.34 -4.00
C LEU A 141 -3.25 -16.43 -2.54
N PHE A 142 -4.06 -17.07 -1.69
CA PHE A 142 -3.72 -17.29 -0.29
C PHE A 142 -2.41 -18.07 -0.14
N GLY A 143 -2.25 -19.15 -0.92
CA GLY A 143 -1.01 -19.94 -0.91
C GLY A 143 0.22 -19.14 -1.31
N VAL A 144 0.13 -18.32 -2.36
CA VAL A 144 1.23 -17.46 -2.82
C VAL A 144 1.60 -16.42 -1.75
N VAL A 145 0.61 -15.72 -1.18
CA VAL A 145 0.85 -14.73 -0.13
C VAL A 145 1.44 -15.38 1.11
N LEU A 146 0.93 -16.53 1.52
CA LEU A 146 1.44 -17.28 2.68
C LEU A 146 2.90 -17.71 2.48
N VAL A 147 3.26 -18.22 1.31
CA VAL A 147 4.65 -18.60 0.99
C VAL A 147 5.55 -17.37 1.00
N LEU A 148 5.13 -16.26 0.42
CA LEU A 148 5.89 -15.01 0.46
C LEU A 148 6.12 -14.53 1.90
N LEU A 149 5.09 -14.52 2.73
CA LEU A 149 5.19 -14.13 4.14
C LEU A 149 6.15 -15.04 4.92
N ILE A 150 6.09 -16.35 4.70
CA ILE A 150 7.02 -17.31 5.33
C ILE A 150 8.45 -17.02 4.90
N ILE A 151 8.70 -16.85 3.59
CA ILE A 151 10.05 -16.58 3.06
C ILE A 151 10.65 -15.33 3.69
N VAL A 152 9.86 -14.25 3.77
CA VAL A 152 10.35 -12.99 4.31
C VAL A 152 10.56 -13.07 5.81
N ASN A 153 9.62 -13.65 6.55
CA ASN A 153 9.75 -13.85 8.00
C ASN A 153 10.99 -14.68 8.35
N VAL A 154 11.24 -15.78 7.61
CA VAL A 154 12.45 -16.59 7.81
C VAL A 154 13.71 -15.80 7.48
N ARG A 155 13.71 -14.95 6.45
CA ARG A 155 14.85 -14.09 6.13
C ARG A 155 15.11 -13.06 7.22
N GLU A 156 14.08 -12.45 7.76
CA GLU A 156 14.17 -11.45 8.85
C GLU A 156 14.75 -12.07 10.12
N ILE A 157 14.24 -13.23 10.55
CA ILE A 157 14.76 -13.97 11.71
C ILE A 157 16.24 -14.38 11.50
N ARG A 158 16.60 -14.78 10.29
CA ARG A 158 17.99 -15.14 9.98
C ARG A 158 18.92 -13.92 10.00
N ALA A 159 18.45 -12.77 9.52
CA ALA A 159 19.20 -11.52 9.54
C ALA A 159 19.42 -11.03 10.98
N GLU A 160 18.41 -11.07 11.83
CA GLU A 160 18.51 -10.72 13.25
C GLU A 160 19.49 -11.65 14.00
N LYS A 161 19.41 -12.96 13.78
CA LYS A 161 20.35 -13.92 14.38
C LYS A 161 21.79 -13.70 13.91
N ALA A 162 21.98 -13.35 12.64
CA ALA A 162 23.31 -13.03 12.11
C ALA A 162 23.90 -11.74 12.70
N ALA A 163 23.06 -10.73 12.91
CA ALA A 163 23.44 -9.49 13.57
C ALA A 163 23.81 -9.70 15.04
N ALA A 164 22.99 -10.45 15.78
CA ALA A 164 23.29 -10.78 17.20
C ALA A 164 24.61 -11.54 17.37
N LYS A 165 24.96 -12.44 16.43
CA LYS A 165 26.22 -13.19 16.47
C LYS A 165 27.47 -12.33 16.19
N ARG A 166 27.32 -11.16 15.58
CA ARG A 166 28.44 -10.24 15.33
C ARG A 166 28.78 -9.34 16.53
N VAL A 167 27.86 -9.20 17.47
CA VAL A 167 27.99 -8.36 18.66
C VAL A 167 28.50 -9.16 19.88
N SER A 168 28.34 -10.49 19.83
CA SER A 168 28.92 -11.43 20.82
C SER A 168 30.35 -11.84 20.46
#